data_ee23e35ca4f52879059216e2c0eab63e
#
_entry.id   ee23e35ca4f52879059216e2c0eab63e
#
_cell.length_a   1.000
_cell.length_b   1.000
_cell.length_c   1.000
_cell.angle_alpha   90.00
_cell.angle_beta   90.00
_cell.angle_gamma   90.00
#
_symmetry.space_group_name_H-M   'P 1'
#
loop_
_entity.id
_entity.type
_entity.pdbx_description
1 polymer ?
#
loop_
_entity_poly.entity_id
_entity_poly.type
_entity_poly.pdbx_seq_one_letter_code
_entity_poly.pdbx_strand_id
1 'polypeptide(L)'
;MTSIFQRALGADFDRLHPQLRRRFAVGLDSGESCVGRGVMDRVWHRGGWVRPFLAVGASRHILVPSAGRDIPFTIENVPYLDSYGRETVTFVRTFAFPRGARRFDATMVYSEERDRVVDYLGTHQHLATDLEFSVDAHGALVIRSGEHRFREGRIDARVPHLVGADARVRESYDDMAGRFRISVTVANRHFGPLFGYEGSFTAEYADVRERGVRAGLRPVREEARA
;
A
#
# COMPACT_ATOMS: atom_id res chain seq x y z
N MET A 1 -9.03 20.19 3.78
CA MET A 1 -9.17 18.90 4.52
C MET A 1 -7.79 18.28 4.72
N THR A 2 -7.58 17.55 5.76
CA THR A 2 -6.33 16.83 6.02
C THR A 2 -6.32 15.50 5.25
N SER A 3 -5.15 15.02 4.79
CA SER A 3 -5.05 13.72 4.10
C SER A 3 -5.58 12.57 4.96
N ILE A 4 -5.97 11.46 4.34
CA ILE A 4 -6.43 10.24 5.05
C ILE A 4 -5.41 9.76 6.10
N PHE A 5 -4.12 9.98 5.88
CA PHE A 5 -3.05 9.58 6.81
C PHE A 5 -2.90 10.54 7.98
N GLN A 6 -3.09 11.84 7.75
CA GLN A 6 -3.14 12.84 8.83
C GLN A 6 -4.32 12.56 9.77
N ARG A 7 -5.45 12.16 9.21
CA ARG A 7 -6.64 11.79 9.99
C ARG A 7 -6.37 10.54 10.83
N ALA A 8 -5.79 9.51 10.22
CA ALA A 8 -5.50 8.24 10.89
C ALA A 8 -4.43 8.34 11.99
N LEU A 9 -3.43 9.20 11.83
CA LEU A 9 -2.34 9.40 12.79
C LEU A 9 -2.66 10.46 13.85
N GLY A 10 -3.57 11.39 13.53
CA GLY A 10 -3.85 12.52 14.43
C GLY A 10 -2.57 13.28 14.82
N ALA A 11 -2.37 13.52 16.11
CA ALA A 11 -1.19 14.21 16.63
C ALA A 11 0.14 13.50 16.35
N ASP A 12 0.13 12.20 16.17
CA ASP A 12 1.35 11.43 15.85
C ASP A 12 1.90 11.75 14.46
N PHE A 13 1.10 12.36 13.57
CA PHE A 13 1.57 12.77 12.24
C PHE A 13 2.76 13.73 12.30
N ASP A 14 2.79 14.63 13.30
CA ASP A 14 3.89 15.59 13.47
C ASP A 14 5.19 14.96 13.95
N ARG A 15 5.14 13.75 14.47
CA ARG A 15 6.33 12.96 14.87
C ARG A 15 7.03 12.27 13.71
N LEU A 16 6.38 12.20 12.54
CA LEU A 16 7.00 11.67 11.33
C LEU A 16 8.19 12.52 10.91
N HIS A 17 9.20 11.87 10.34
CA HIS A 17 10.30 12.56 9.65
C HIS A 17 9.73 13.54 8.59
N PRO A 18 10.29 14.77 8.41
CA PRO A 18 9.74 15.79 7.51
C PRO A 18 9.44 15.29 6.09
N GLN A 19 10.30 14.43 5.52
CA GLN A 19 10.09 13.85 4.20
C GLN A 19 8.90 12.86 4.18
N LEU A 20 8.68 12.10 5.26
CA LEU A 20 7.51 11.24 5.40
C LEU A 20 6.24 12.07 5.59
N ARG A 21 6.29 13.16 6.36
CA ARG A 21 5.15 14.08 6.47
C ARG A 21 4.72 14.60 5.10
N ARG A 22 5.65 15.08 4.28
CA ARG A 22 5.36 15.51 2.92
C ARG A 22 4.73 14.40 2.08
N ARG A 23 5.30 13.21 2.13
CA ARG A 23 4.84 12.07 1.35
C ARG A 23 3.43 11.62 1.74
N PHE A 24 3.12 11.57 3.03
CA PHE A 24 1.82 11.15 3.56
C PHE A 24 0.82 12.30 3.73
N ALA A 25 1.22 13.55 3.44
CA ALA A 25 0.30 14.67 3.27
C ALA A 25 -0.36 14.70 1.88
N VAL A 26 0.07 13.85 0.94
CA VAL A 26 -0.55 13.70 -0.38
C VAL A 26 -2.03 13.35 -0.22
N GLY A 27 -2.90 14.17 -0.80
CA GLY A 27 -4.35 14.07 -0.71
C GLY A 27 -5.02 15.03 -1.68
N LEU A 28 -6.34 15.07 -1.70
CA LEU A 28 -7.10 15.94 -2.61
C LEU A 28 -6.80 17.42 -2.40
N ASP A 29 -6.60 17.84 -1.15
CA ASP A 29 -6.34 19.25 -0.85
C ASP A 29 -4.95 19.68 -1.27
N SER A 30 -3.95 18.84 -1.12
CA SER A 30 -2.60 19.14 -1.61
C SER A 30 -2.57 19.29 -3.12
N GLY A 31 -3.49 18.63 -3.83
CA GLY A 31 -3.51 18.58 -5.29
C GLY A 31 -2.28 17.89 -5.90
N GLU A 32 -1.45 17.24 -5.06
CA GLU A 32 -0.22 16.57 -5.48
C GLU A 32 -0.40 15.06 -5.54
N SER A 33 0.30 14.43 -6.46
CA SER A 33 0.61 13.01 -6.49
C SER A 33 2.07 12.79 -6.13
N CYS A 34 2.39 11.59 -5.64
CA CYS A 34 3.77 11.21 -5.35
C CYS A 34 4.15 9.98 -6.17
N VAL A 35 5.27 10.06 -6.88
CA VAL A 35 5.85 8.95 -7.63
C VAL A 35 7.21 8.62 -7.06
N GLY A 36 7.33 7.47 -6.41
CA GLY A 36 8.58 6.93 -5.92
C GLY A 36 9.26 6.07 -7.00
N ARG A 37 10.59 6.27 -7.19
CA ARG A 37 11.41 5.45 -8.10
C ARG A 37 12.67 4.98 -7.40
N GLY A 38 12.98 3.70 -7.53
CA GLY A 38 14.14 3.14 -6.86
C GLY A 38 14.39 1.68 -7.16
N VAL A 39 15.00 1.02 -6.19
CA VAL A 39 15.38 -0.40 -6.31
C VAL A 39 15.00 -1.12 -5.01
N MET A 40 14.40 -2.28 -5.15
CA MET A 40 14.24 -3.22 -4.05
C MET A 40 15.48 -4.11 -3.97
N ASP A 41 16.24 -3.97 -2.91
CA ASP A 41 17.44 -4.75 -2.62
C ASP A 41 17.10 -6.24 -2.63
N ARG A 42 15.90 -6.56 -2.15
CA ARG A 42 15.39 -7.93 -2.11
C ARG A 42 13.88 -7.97 -2.22
N VAL A 43 13.37 -8.87 -3.08
CA VAL A 43 11.98 -9.33 -3.10
C VAL A 43 12.02 -10.84 -2.88
N TRP A 44 11.26 -11.36 -1.93
CA TRP A 44 11.33 -12.77 -1.54
C TRP A 44 9.96 -13.36 -1.23
N HIS A 45 9.84 -14.68 -1.34
CA HIS A 45 8.71 -15.46 -0.85
C HIS A 45 9.20 -16.79 -0.25
N ARG A 46 8.38 -17.40 0.61
CA ARG A 46 8.70 -18.64 1.31
C ARG A 46 8.42 -19.86 0.44
N GLY A 47 9.43 -20.31 -0.31
CA GLY A 47 9.42 -21.60 -0.99
C GLY A 47 8.35 -21.82 -2.07
N GLY A 48 8.38 -23.01 -2.66
CA GLY A 48 7.54 -23.36 -3.81
C GLY A 48 6.05 -23.54 -3.49
N TRP A 49 5.71 -24.00 -2.30
CA TRP A 49 4.32 -24.27 -1.91
C TRP A 49 3.44 -23.03 -1.77
N VAL A 50 4.03 -21.85 -1.50
CA VAL A 50 3.31 -20.57 -1.43
C VAL A 50 3.02 -20.01 -2.82
N ARG A 51 3.78 -20.39 -3.85
CA ARG A 51 3.69 -19.83 -5.20
C ARG A 51 2.31 -19.95 -5.83
N PRO A 52 1.58 -21.07 -5.77
CA PRO A 52 0.22 -21.15 -6.31
C PRO A 52 -0.72 -20.11 -5.69
N PHE A 53 -0.65 -19.92 -4.37
CA PHE A 53 -1.43 -18.91 -3.66
C PHE A 53 -1.06 -17.49 -4.10
N LEU A 54 0.25 -17.20 -4.20
CA LEU A 54 0.74 -15.91 -4.69
C LEU A 54 0.34 -15.67 -6.16
N ALA A 55 0.31 -16.71 -6.99
CA ALA A 55 -0.08 -16.62 -8.40
C ALA A 55 -1.56 -16.28 -8.57
N VAL A 56 -2.45 -16.84 -7.75
CA VAL A 56 -3.87 -16.48 -7.73
C VAL A 56 -4.05 -15.02 -7.34
N GLY A 57 -3.36 -14.54 -6.30
CA GLY A 57 -3.37 -13.13 -5.92
C GLY A 57 -2.77 -12.20 -6.97
N ALA A 58 -1.78 -12.66 -7.73
CA ALA A 58 -1.12 -11.88 -8.78
C ALA A 58 -2.05 -11.56 -9.96
N SER A 59 -3.03 -12.40 -10.28
CA SER A 59 -4.02 -12.14 -11.34
C SER A 59 -4.88 -10.90 -11.06
N ARG A 60 -4.99 -10.52 -9.78
CA ARG A 60 -5.71 -9.34 -9.30
C ARG A 60 -4.78 -8.26 -8.73
N HIS A 61 -3.46 -8.37 -8.96
CA HIS A 61 -2.42 -7.48 -8.42
C HIS A 61 -2.41 -7.38 -6.88
N ILE A 62 -2.79 -8.45 -6.19
CA ILE A 62 -2.82 -8.50 -4.71
C ILE A 62 -1.47 -8.94 -4.14
N LEU A 63 -0.71 -9.76 -4.87
CA LEU A 63 0.55 -10.36 -4.42
C LEU A 63 1.56 -10.47 -5.58
N VAL A 64 2.86 -10.57 -5.23
CA VAL A 64 3.95 -10.71 -6.21
C VAL A 64 4.55 -12.12 -6.10
N PRO A 65 4.35 -13.01 -7.07
CA PRO A 65 4.82 -14.40 -7.03
C PRO A 65 6.30 -14.57 -7.43
N SER A 66 6.99 -13.46 -7.69
CA SER A 66 8.38 -13.45 -8.15
C SER A 66 9.32 -13.04 -7.01
N ALA A 67 10.52 -13.58 -7.02
CA ALA A 67 11.60 -13.22 -6.10
C ALA A 67 12.84 -12.78 -6.88
N GLY A 68 13.66 -11.93 -6.28
CA GLY A 68 14.89 -11.43 -6.90
C GLY A 68 15.63 -10.43 -6.02
N ARG A 69 16.76 -9.96 -6.50
CA ARG A 69 17.55 -8.88 -5.92
C ARG A 69 17.69 -7.75 -6.92
N ASP A 70 17.93 -6.55 -6.41
CA ASP A 70 18.18 -5.34 -7.19
C ASP A 70 17.07 -5.09 -8.24
N ILE A 71 15.80 -5.27 -7.80
CA ILE A 71 14.64 -5.16 -8.68
C ILE A 71 14.23 -3.69 -8.82
N PRO A 72 14.26 -3.12 -10.04
CA PRO A 72 13.76 -1.76 -10.26
C PRO A 72 12.29 -1.65 -9.81
N PHE A 73 11.98 -0.56 -9.12
CA PHE A 73 10.73 -0.37 -8.40
C PHE A 73 10.15 1.01 -8.65
N THR A 74 8.85 1.07 -8.80
CA THR A 74 8.09 2.31 -8.74
C THR A 74 6.90 2.17 -7.79
N ILE A 75 6.54 3.27 -7.14
CA ILE A 75 5.31 3.38 -6.35
C ILE A 75 4.60 4.68 -6.71
N GLU A 76 3.32 4.57 -7.06
CA GLU A 76 2.50 5.71 -7.46
C GLU A 76 1.36 5.91 -6.45
N ASN A 77 1.38 7.06 -5.78
CA ASN A 77 0.37 7.47 -4.83
C ASN A 77 -0.38 8.67 -5.42
N VAL A 78 -1.60 8.44 -5.86
CA VAL A 78 -2.41 9.46 -6.53
C VAL A 78 -3.75 9.59 -5.80
N PRO A 79 -4.07 10.77 -5.25
CA PRO A 79 -5.36 11.02 -4.63
C PRO A 79 -6.43 11.25 -5.71
N TYR A 80 -7.65 10.77 -5.47
CA TYR A 80 -8.81 11.02 -6.32
C TYR A 80 -10.11 10.84 -5.54
N LEU A 81 -11.23 11.34 -6.09
CA LEU A 81 -12.56 10.98 -5.61
C LEU A 81 -12.99 9.68 -6.28
N ASP A 82 -13.38 8.71 -5.46
CA ASP A 82 -13.96 7.47 -5.96
C ASP A 82 -15.43 7.65 -6.40
N SER A 83 -16.06 6.59 -6.90
CA SER A 83 -17.45 6.61 -7.38
C SER A 83 -18.47 6.89 -6.27
N TYR A 84 -18.05 6.85 -5.02
CA TYR A 84 -18.88 7.13 -3.84
C TYR A 84 -18.58 8.48 -3.21
N GLY A 85 -17.74 9.32 -3.86
CA GLY A 85 -17.38 10.65 -3.41
C GLY A 85 -16.39 10.68 -2.23
N ARG A 86 -15.67 9.56 -1.98
CA ARG A 86 -14.68 9.47 -0.90
C ARG A 86 -13.29 9.83 -1.41
N GLU A 87 -12.53 10.54 -0.57
CA GLU A 87 -11.10 10.68 -0.84
C GLU A 87 -10.42 9.32 -0.80
N THR A 88 -9.81 8.95 -1.91
CA THR A 88 -9.10 7.68 -2.09
C THR A 88 -7.68 7.95 -2.57
N VAL A 89 -6.71 7.25 -2.02
CA VAL A 89 -5.30 7.33 -2.47
C VAL A 89 -4.87 5.99 -3.02
N THR A 90 -4.32 5.99 -4.24
CA THR A 90 -3.75 4.77 -4.84
C THR A 90 -2.40 4.43 -4.25
N PHE A 91 -2.09 3.14 -4.18
CA PHE A 91 -0.76 2.60 -3.88
C PHE A 91 -0.41 1.54 -4.93
N VAL A 92 -0.03 2.01 -6.12
CA VAL A 92 0.33 1.12 -7.23
C VAL A 92 1.84 0.90 -7.23
N ARG A 93 2.25 -0.29 -6.86
CA ARG A 93 3.65 -0.71 -6.79
C ARG A 93 4.00 -1.59 -7.98
N THR A 94 5.03 -1.23 -8.73
CA THR A 94 5.51 -1.98 -9.89
C THR A 94 6.93 -2.45 -9.65
N PHE A 95 7.17 -3.74 -9.84
CA PHE A 95 8.45 -4.41 -9.74
C PHE A 95 8.86 -4.90 -11.14
N ALA A 96 9.95 -4.40 -11.69
CA ALA A 96 10.41 -4.73 -13.04
C ALA A 96 11.36 -5.93 -13.01
N PHE A 97 10.81 -7.15 -12.94
CA PHE A 97 11.61 -8.36 -13.01
C PHE A 97 12.08 -8.65 -14.46
N PRO A 98 13.17 -9.40 -14.65
CA PRO A 98 13.65 -9.77 -16.00
C PRO A 98 12.63 -10.50 -16.87
N ARG A 99 11.69 -11.22 -16.25
CA ARG A 99 10.61 -11.96 -16.93
C ARG A 99 9.30 -11.17 -17.07
N GLY A 100 9.35 -9.85 -16.88
CA GLY A 100 8.22 -8.95 -16.99
C GLY A 100 7.81 -8.32 -15.66
N ALA A 101 7.16 -7.18 -15.76
CA ALA A 101 6.72 -6.42 -14.58
C ALA A 101 5.66 -7.18 -13.78
N ARG A 102 5.67 -6.95 -12.47
CA ARG A 102 4.64 -7.40 -11.53
C ARG A 102 4.12 -6.21 -10.76
N ARG A 103 2.81 -6.17 -10.58
CA ARG A 103 2.15 -5.10 -9.82
C ARG A 103 1.62 -5.64 -8.50
N PHE A 104 1.60 -4.76 -7.51
CA PHE A 104 0.91 -4.92 -6.25
C PHE A 104 0.15 -3.62 -6.00
N ASP A 105 -1.15 -3.68 -6.19
CA ASP A 105 -2.04 -2.53 -6.15
C ASP A 105 -2.83 -2.51 -4.84
N ALA A 106 -3.05 -1.30 -4.34
CA ALA A 106 -3.94 -1.03 -3.24
C ALA A 106 -4.58 0.34 -3.42
N THR A 107 -5.74 0.52 -2.82
CA THR A 107 -6.41 1.82 -2.71
C THR A 107 -6.89 2.01 -1.28
N MET A 108 -6.57 3.16 -0.70
CA MET A 108 -6.85 3.45 0.70
C MET A 108 -7.90 4.55 0.82
N VAL A 109 -8.89 4.34 1.68
CA VAL A 109 -9.90 5.32 2.06
C VAL A 109 -9.95 5.45 3.58
N TYR A 110 -10.33 6.62 4.08
CA TYR A 110 -10.62 6.77 5.50
C TYR A 110 -12.09 6.49 5.77
N SER A 111 -12.38 5.55 6.66
CA SER A 111 -13.72 5.25 7.13
C SER A 111 -14.05 6.12 8.34
N GLU A 112 -15.01 7.05 8.19
CA GLU A 112 -15.50 7.87 9.28
C GLU A 112 -16.16 7.02 10.39
N GLU A 113 -16.92 6.01 9.98
CA GLU A 113 -17.65 5.13 10.90
C GLU A 113 -16.71 4.33 11.79
N ARG A 114 -15.55 3.93 11.24
CA ARG A 114 -14.60 3.03 11.88
C ARG A 114 -13.39 3.77 12.45
N ASP A 115 -13.29 5.07 12.19
CA ASP A 115 -12.17 5.94 12.58
C ASP A 115 -10.79 5.34 12.20
N ARG A 116 -10.67 4.86 10.95
CA ARG A 116 -9.45 4.23 10.45
C ARG A 116 -9.35 4.21 8.94
N VAL A 117 -8.16 3.96 8.44
CA VAL A 117 -7.95 3.71 7.01
C VAL A 117 -8.29 2.26 6.69
N VAL A 118 -9.07 2.08 5.63
CA VAL A 118 -9.34 0.78 5.01
C VAL A 118 -8.53 0.68 3.72
N ASP A 119 -7.74 -0.37 3.59
CA ASP A 119 -6.94 -0.70 2.42
C ASP A 119 -7.63 -1.79 1.59
N TYR A 120 -7.97 -1.46 0.36
CA TYR A 120 -8.52 -2.41 -0.60
C TYR A 120 -7.41 -2.95 -1.49
N LEU A 121 -7.10 -4.22 -1.34
CA LEU A 121 -6.04 -4.88 -2.08
C LEU A 121 -6.48 -5.27 -3.49
N GLY A 122 -5.59 -5.01 -4.44
CA GLY A 122 -5.75 -5.39 -5.84
C GLY A 122 -6.70 -4.49 -6.63
N THR A 123 -6.97 -4.92 -7.85
CA THR A 123 -7.70 -4.13 -8.85
C THR A 123 -9.22 -4.16 -8.70
N HIS A 124 -9.78 -5.03 -7.87
CA HIS A 124 -11.24 -5.23 -7.77
C HIS A 124 -11.80 -4.94 -6.37
N GLN A 125 -10.98 -4.52 -5.44
CA GLN A 125 -11.40 -4.16 -4.08
C GLN A 125 -12.24 -5.23 -3.35
N HIS A 126 -12.05 -6.51 -3.67
CA HIS A 126 -12.74 -7.60 -2.97
C HIS A 126 -12.18 -7.86 -1.58
N LEU A 127 -10.90 -7.57 -1.38
CA LEU A 127 -10.22 -7.76 -0.11
C LEU A 127 -9.99 -6.41 0.56
N ALA A 128 -10.73 -6.16 1.64
CA ALA A 128 -10.61 -4.98 2.48
C ALA A 128 -9.83 -5.33 3.75
N THR A 129 -8.94 -4.46 4.17
CA THR A 129 -8.09 -4.64 5.35
C THR A 129 -8.06 -3.35 6.16
N ASP A 130 -8.35 -3.44 7.44
CA ASP A 130 -8.14 -2.33 8.35
C ASP A 130 -6.66 -2.08 8.55
N LEU A 131 -6.25 -0.82 8.57
CA LEU A 131 -4.85 -0.44 8.81
C LEU A 131 -4.71 0.29 10.14
N GLU A 132 -3.70 -0.11 10.89
CA GLU A 132 -3.21 0.58 12.08
C GLU A 132 -1.92 1.30 11.74
N PHE A 133 -1.87 2.60 12.05
CA PHE A 133 -0.72 3.46 11.82
C PHE A 133 -0.06 3.83 13.14
N SER A 134 1.26 3.86 13.14
CA SER A 134 2.03 4.38 14.28
C SER A 134 3.36 4.98 13.79
N VAL A 135 3.95 5.82 14.63
CA VAL A 135 5.26 6.42 14.37
C VAL A 135 6.24 5.90 15.39
N ASP A 136 7.38 5.37 14.92
CA ASP A 136 8.42 4.86 15.81
C ASP A 136 9.26 5.99 16.42
N ALA A 137 10.18 5.64 17.33
CA ALA A 137 11.06 6.61 18.03
C ALA A 137 12.01 7.38 17.08
N HIS A 138 12.18 6.92 15.86
CA HIS A 138 13.04 7.54 14.84
C HIS A 138 12.24 8.28 13.76
N GLY A 139 10.94 8.51 13.97
CA GLY A 139 10.07 9.19 13.02
C GLY A 139 9.71 8.37 11.79
N ALA A 140 9.91 7.06 11.80
CA ALA A 140 9.47 6.18 10.72
C ALA A 140 7.99 5.82 10.87
N LEU A 141 7.30 5.71 9.74
CA LEU A 141 5.93 5.21 9.69
C LEU A 141 5.92 3.69 9.77
N VAL A 142 5.10 3.17 10.67
CA VAL A 142 4.81 1.74 10.79
C VAL A 142 3.33 1.51 10.54
N ILE A 143 3.02 0.64 9.57
CA ILE A 143 1.64 0.25 9.23
C ILE A 143 1.50 -1.24 9.52
N ARG A 144 0.41 -1.62 10.17
CA ARG A 144 0.02 -3.01 10.40
C ARG A 144 -1.37 -3.25 9.86
N SER A 145 -1.54 -4.38 9.17
CA SER A 145 -2.88 -4.82 8.81
C SER A 145 -3.58 -5.41 10.02
N GLY A 146 -4.87 -5.11 10.13
CA GLY A 146 -5.78 -5.64 11.12
C GLY A 146 -6.71 -6.71 10.52
N GLU A 147 -8.01 -6.53 10.72
CA GLU A 147 -9.03 -7.44 10.21
C GLU A 147 -9.09 -7.44 8.67
N HIS A 148 -9.15 -8.63 8.09
CA HIS A 148 -9.37 -8.81 6.66
C HIS A 148 -10.81 -9.24 6.37
N ARG A 149 -11.43 -8.60 5.39
CA ARG A 149 -12.79 -8.90 4.95
C ARG A 149 -12.84 -9.14 3.45
N PHE A 150 -13.56 -10.18 3.05
CA PHE A 150 -13.88 -10.43 1.65
C PHE A 150 -15.26 -9.85 1.33
N ARG A 151 -15.35 -9.02 0.29
CA ARG A 151 -16.56 -8.31 -0.11
C ARG A 151 -16.89 -8.54 -1.58
N GLU A 152 -18.04 -9.13 -1.85
CA GLU A 152 -18.54 -9.35 -3.20
C GLU A 152 -20.07 -9.29 -3.21
N GLY A 153 -20.66 -8.36 -3.95
CA GLY A 153 -22.10 -8.13 -3.97
C GLY A 153 -22.65 -7.94 -2.54
N ARG A 154 -23.51 -8.85 -2.09
CA ARG A 154 -24.05 -8.83 -0.71
C ARG A 154 -23.18 -9.55 0.31
N ILE A 155 -22.14 -10.24 -0.15
CA ILE A 155 -21.23 -10.97 0.75
C ILE A 155 -20.31 -9.97 1.43
N ASP A 156 -20.22 -10.07 2.74
CA ASP A 156 -19.23 -9.38 3.59
C ASP A 156 -18.80 -10.37 4.69
N ALA A 157 -17.72 -11.07 4.45
CA ALA A 157 -17.23 -12.14 5.30
C ALA A 157 -15.84 -11.89 5.82
N ARG A 158 -15.59 -12.18 7.09
CA ARG A 158 -14.23 -12.17 7.64
C ARG A 158 -13.39 -13.26 6.98
N VAL A 159 -12.16 -12.91 6.61
CA VAL A 159 -11.20 -13.88 6.12
C VAL A 159 -10.66 -14.68 7.32
N PRO A 160 -10.80 -16.02 7.34
CA PRO A 160 -10.28 -16.83 8.43
C PRO A 160 -8.78 -16.67 8.57
N HIS A 161 -8.26 -16.61 9.80
CA HIS A 161 -6.83 -16.47 10.09
C HIS A 161 -5.94 -17.56 9.49
N LEU A 162 -6.51 -18.73 9.21
CA LEU A 162 -5.77 -19.83 8.58
C LEU A 162 -5.34 -19.49 7.14
N VAL A 163 -6.18 -18.75 6.40
CA VAL A 163 -5.91 -18.36 5.01
C VAL A 163 -5.53 -16.88 4.87
N GLY A 164 -5.75 -16.07 5.89
CA GLY A 164 -5.35 -14.67 5.95
C GLY A 164 -3.86 -14.50 6.19
N ALA A 165 -3.33 -13.35 5.84
CA ALA A 165 -1.95 -12.99 6.10
C ALA A 165 -1.85 -11.52 6.51
N ASP A 166 -1.19 -11.27 7.64
CA ASP A 166 -1.00 -9.93 8.19
C ASP A 166 0.21 -9.26 7.53
N ALA A 167 0.06 -8.01 7.14
CA ALA A 167 1.12 -7.20 6.58
C ALA A 167 1.71 -6.25 7.64
N ARG A 168 3.02 -6.11 7.62
CA ARG A 168 3.74 -5.06 8.33
C ARG A 168 4.58 -4.28 7.35
N VAL A 169 4.38 -2.98 7.32
CA VAL A 169 5.15 -2.02 6.51
C VAL A 169 5.90 -1.12 7.45
N ARG A 170 7.18 -0.86 7.18
CA ARG A 170 7.95 0.21 7.80
C ARG A 170 8.54 1.08 6.70
N GLU A 171 8.25 2.37 6.75
CA GLU A 171 8.81 3.36 5.84
C GLU A 171 9.56 4.42 6.65
N SER A 172 10.81 4.71 6.29
CA SER A 172 11.68 5.68 6.94
C SER A 172 12.41 6.52 5.90
N TYR A 173 13.06 7.59 6.32
CA TYR A 173 13.94 8.38 5.48
C TYR A 173 15.37 8.29 6.00
N ASP A 174 16.30 8.12 5.08
CA ASP A 174 17.74 8.06 5.34
C ASP A 174 18.35 9.39 4.86
N ASP A 175 18.66 10.29 5.80
CA ASP A 175 19.18 11.63 5.50
C ASP A 175 20.54 11.59 4.82
N MET A 176 21.37 10.62 5.17
CA MET A 176 22.71 10.50 4.56
C MET A 176 22.63 10.05 3.11
N ALA A 177 21.71 9.14 2.82
CA ALA A 177 21.49 8.64 1.46
C ALA A 177 20.50 9.51 0.65
N GLY A 178 19.74 10.42 1.30
CA GLY A 178 18.72 11.24 0.69
C GLY A 178 17.55 10.41 0.10
N ARG A 179 17.19 9.30 0.74
CA ARG A 179 16.26 8.31 0.17
C ARG A 179 15.27 7.78 1.20
N PHE A 180 14.08 7.45 0.71
CA PHE A 180 13.14 6.64 1.47
C PHE A 180 13.62 5.19 1.53
N ARG A 181 13.46 4.57 2.70
CA ARG A 181 13.65 3.14 2.93
C ARG A 181 12.31 2.51 3.20
N ILE A 182 12.02 1.39 2.54
CA ILE A 182 10.78 0.64 2.75
C ILE A 182 11.10 -0.83 3.04
N SER A 183 10.40 -1.40 4.01
CA SER A 183 10.42 -2.83 4.30
C SER A 183 9.00 -3.31 4.50
N VAL A 184 8.62 -4.35 3.78
CA VAL A 184 7.29 -4.98 3.85
C VAL A 184 7.46 -6.46 4.12
N THR A 185 6.72 -6.96 5.10
CA THR A 185 6.62 -8.39 5.40
C THR A 185 5.15 -8.75 5.50
N VAL A 186 4.76 -9.79 4.77
CA VAL A 186 3.44 -10.41 4.84
C VAL A 186 3.62 -11.80 5.45
N ALA A 187 2.93 -12.06 6.55
CA ALA A 187 3.07 -13.28 7.34
C ALA A 187 1.71 -13.87 7.69
N ASN A 188 1.60 -15.18 7.67
CA ASN A 188 0.47 -15.90 8.25
C ASN A 188 0.83 -16.34 9.67
N ARG A 189 -0.13 -16.31 10.59
CA ARG A 189 0.09 -16.66 12.01
C ARG A 189 0.58 -18.10 12.22
N HIS A 190 0.18 -19.02 11.35
CA HIS A 190 0.53 -20.45 11.44
C HIS A 190 1.75 -20.81 10.61
N PHE A 191 1.90 -20.17 9.45
CA PHE A 191 2.96 -20.50 8.50
C PHE A 191 4.16 -19.55 8.55
N GLY A 192 4.09 -18.47 9.35
CA GLY A 192 5.14 -17.45 9.44
C GLY A 192 5.24 -16.57 8.19
N PRO A 193 6.41 -15.97 7.93
CA PRO A 193 6.60 -15.06 6.79
C PRO A 193 6.37 -15.77 5.46
N LEU A 194 5.51 -15.18 4.58
CA LEU A 194 5.14 -15.74 3.29
C LEU A 194 5.81 -15.00 2.13
N PHE A 195 5.84 -13.66 2.22
CA PHE A 195 6.30 -12.77 1.18
C PHE A 195 6.83 -11.48 1.81
N GLY A 196 7.77 -10.83 1.13
CA GLY A 196 8.23 -9.52 1.54
C GLY A 196 9.17 -8.88 0.53
N TYR A 197 9.43 -7.62 0.74
CA TYR A 197 10.41 -6.85 -0.01
C TYR A 197 11.00 -5.73 0.85
N GLU A 198 12.20 -5.34 0.52
CA GLU A 198 12.92 -4.23 1.15
C GLU A 198 13.80 -3.52 0.14
N GLY A 199 13.98 -2.22 0.31
CA GLY A 199 14.80 -1.41 -0.58
C GLY A 199 14.64 0.08 -0.35
N SER A 200 15.02 0.86 -1.35
CA SER A 200 15.00 2.32 -1.27
C SER A 200 14.51 2.99 -2.55
N PHE A 201 14.00 4.20 -2.42
CA PHE A 201 13.52 5.01 -3.55
C PHE A 201 13.64 6.51 -3.25
N THR A 202 13.62 7.32 -4.29
CA THR A 202 13.40 8.77 -4.22
C THR A 202 11.97 9.10 -4.62
N ALA A 203 11.42 10.20 -4.18
CA ALA A 203 10.05 10.62 -4.49
C ALA A 203 10.03 11.92 -5.27
N GLU A 204 9.20 11.95 -6.31
CA GLU A 204 8.87 13.13 -7.11
C GLU A 204 7.40 13.46 -6.88
N TYR A 205 7.08 14.75 -6.86
CA TYR A 205 5.71 15.22 -6.67
C TYR A 205 5.24 15.94 -7.93
N ALA A 206 3.97 15.76 -8.30
CA ALA A 206 3.38 16.37 -9.48
C ALA A 206 1.94 16.76 -9.22
N ASP A 207 1.49 17.87 -9.80
CA ASP A 207 0.11 18.33 -9.70
C ASP A 207 -0.83 17.32 -10.39
N VAL A 208 -1.82 16.86 -9.63
CA VAL A 208 -2.85 15.92 -10.13
C VAL A 208 -3.87 16.63 -10.99
N ARG A 209 -4.11 17.94 -10.75
CA ARG A 209 -5.09 18.74 -11.49
C ARG A 209 -4.72 18.88 -12.96
N GLU A 210 -3.40 18.96 -13.24
CA GLU A 210 -2.88 19.05 -14.61
C GLU A 210 -2.85 17.69 -15.31
N ARG A 211 -2.54 16.61 -14.59
CA ARG A 211 -2.28 15.30 -15.18
C ARG A 211 -3.47 14.34 -15.12
N GLY A 212 -4.44 14.60 -14.24
CA GLY A 212 -5.52 13.67 -13.96
C GLY A 212 -5.03 12.33 -13.40
N VAL A 213 -5.94 11.44 -13.05
CA VAL A 213 -5.60 10.07 -12.63
C VAL A 213 -5.64 9.15 -13.85
N ARG A 214 -4.51 8.59 -14.24
CA ARG A 214 -4.45 7.63 -15.35
C ARG A 214 -5.35 6.43 -15.06
N ALA A 215 -6.10 5.97 -16.06
CA ALA A 215 -7.06 4.86 -15.94
C ALA A 215 -6.44 3.60 -15.31
N GLY A 216 -5.17 3.29 -15.63
CA GLY A 216 -4.47 2.13 -15.05
C GLY A 216 -4.08 2.25 -13.58
N LEU A 217 -4.30 3.40 -12.91
CA LEU A 217 -4.07 3.61 -11.48
C LEU A 217 -5.35 3.47 -10.65
N ARG A 218 -6.53 3.54 -11.27
CA ARG A 218 -7.80 3.29 -10.59
C ARG A 218 -8.10 1.79 -10.58
N PRO A 219 -8.82 1.28 -9.57
CA PRO A 219 -9.31 -0.08 -9.58
C PRO A 219 -10.36 -0.26 -10.69
N VAL A 220 -10.53 -1.49 -11.15
CA VAL A 220 -11.55 -1.86 -12.14
C VAL A 220 -12.96 -1.84 -11.51
N ARG A 221 -13.03 -2.19 -10.23
CA ARG A 221 -14.25 -2.14 -9.41
C ARG A 221 -13.94 -1.41 -8.11
N GLU A 222 -14.84 -0.51 -7.71
CA GLU A 222 -14.80 0.17 -6.42
C GLU A 222 -15.86 -0.42 -5.48
N GLU A 223 -15.50 -0.57 -4.19
CA GLU A 223 -16.35 -1.11 -3.13
C GLU A 223 -16.97 0.05 -2.32
N ALA A 224 -18.29 0.02 -2.14
CA ALA A 224 -19.02 1.07 -1.42
C ALA A 224 -18.75 1.10 0.08
N ARG A 225 -18.59 -0.09 0.69
CA ARG A 225 -18.41 -0.23 2.15
C ARG A 225 -16.97 0.09 2.55
N ALA A 226 -16.78 0.93 3.56
CA ALA A 226 -15.47 1.24 4.13
C ALA A 226 -15.41 0.87 5.60
#